data_f210a8daa6a4a4648d03ef6a884f6da3
#
_entry.id   f210a8daa6a4a4648d03ef6a884f6da3
#
_cell.length_a   1.000
_cell.length_b   1.000
_cell.length_c   1.000
_cell.angle_alpha   90.00
_cell.angle_beta   90.00
_cell.angle_gamma   90.00
#
_symmetry.space_group_name_H-M   'P 1'
#
loop_
_entity.id
_entity.type
_entity.pdbx_description
1 polymer ?
#
loop_
_entity_poly.entity_id
_entity_poly.type
_entity_poly.pdbx_seq_one_letter_code
_entity_poly.pdbx_strand_id
1 'polypeptide(L)'
;GKFTNREISETFHRWNQGELKSFLIGIAADIFAEEDDLADGDIIDKIVDAAGQKGTGRWTSLEALKLGVNISMITAACNTRVSSNDTGRKAAQEVIAAPSVAAVDKEKFAEDLRTALYTAKIMAYAQVFSLYRKASEEYGWDLNYGAIASIFRAGCIIQAVFLNKITEAYEKNPSMKNLVFDEFFLSRVNSGLGSLRKIISLAVLSGIPVPAFVNGLEYIDLLRSPSVGANLIQGLRDYFGAHTFKRIDKEGSFHHDWKQHY
;
A
#
# COMPACT_ATOMS: atom_id res chain seq x y z
N GLY A 1 8.61 2.51 -25.18
CA GLY A 1 9.16 1.19 -25.45
C GLY A 1 9.02 0.28 -24.25
N LYS A 2 9.00 -1.04 -24.46
CA LYS A 2 9.02 -2.01 -23.35
C LYS A 2 10.42 -2.06 -22.73
N PHE A 3 10.51 -2.26 -21.44
CA PHE A 3 11.77 -2.61 -20.78
C PHE A 3 12.09 -4.09 -21.07
N THR A 4 13.37 -4.39 -21.30
CA THR A 4 13.89 -5.76 -21.26
C THR A 4 14.12 -6.19 -19.81
N ASN A 5 14.20 -7.49 -19.53
CA ASN A 5 14.49 -8.00 -18.18
C ASN A 5 15.82 -7.44 -17.66
N ARG A 6 16.84 -7.34 -18.50
CA ARG A 6 18.11 -6.72 -18.17
C ARG A 6 17.99 -5.25 -17.76
N GLU A 7 17.23 -4.43 -18.51
CA GLU A 7 16.98 -3.03 -18.15
C GLU A 7 16.22 -2.91 -16.83
N ILE A 8 15.31 -3.84 -16.54
CA ILE A 8 14.60 -3.91 -15.25
C ILE A 8 15.58 -4.25 -14.13
N SER A 9 16.40 -5.29 -14.28
CA SER A 9 17.43 -5.66 -13.32
C SER A 9 18.38 -4.50 -13.01
N GLU A 10 18.94 -3.86 -14.03
CA GLU A 10 19.83 -2.69 -13.88
C GLU A 10 19.13 -1.53 -13.16
N THR A 11 17.84 -1.33 -13.40
CA THR A 11 17.04 -0.32 -12.72
C THR A 11 16.87 -0.64 -11.22
N PHE A 12 16.54 -1.88 -10.87
CA PHE A 12 16.45 -2.31 -9.47
C PHE A 12 17.81 -2.27 -8.77
N HIS A 13 18.89 -2.62 -9.44
CA HIS A 13 20.26 -2.47 -8.90
C HIS A 13 20.55 -1.01 -8.55
N ARG A 14 20.26 -0.05 -9.43
CA ARG A 14 20.43 1.38 -9.13
C ARG A 14 19.57 1.81 -7.95
N TRP A 15 18.32 1.40 -7.88
CA TRP A 15 17.44 1.72 -6.75
C TRP A 15 17.94 1.13 -5.43
N ASN A 16 18.58 -0.04 -5.48
CA ASN A 16 19.16 -0.68 -4.30
C ASN A 16 20.44 -0.02 -3.79
N GLN A 17 21.00 0.95 -4.50
CA GLN A 17 22.08 1.80 -4.00
C GLN A 17 21.58 3.05 -3.24
N GLY A 18 20.29 3.36 -3.31
CA GLY A 18 19.69 4.56 -2.75
C GLY A 18 18.71 4.30 -1.60
N GLU A 19 17.71 5.16 -1.50
CA GLU A 19 16.68 5.14 -0.44
C GLU A 19 15.77 3.91 -0.46
N LEU A 20 15.65 3.23 -1.61
CA LEU A 20 14.92 1.96 -1.74
C LEU A 20 15.74 0.74 -1.31
N LYS A 21 17.00 0.91 -0.92
CA LYS A 21 17.88 -0.20 -0.54
C LYS A 21 17.20 -1.13 0.45
N SER A 22 16.99 -2.39 0.01
CA SER A 22 16.33 -3.42 0.78
C SER A 22 16.63 -4.80 0.21
N PHE A 23 16.43 -5.82 1.02
CA PHE A 23 16.59 -7.21 0.59
C PHE A 23 15.70 -7.52 -0.62
N LEU A 24 14.41 -7.13 -0.59
CA LEU A 24 13.47 -7.40 -1.69
C LEU A 24 13.83 -6.67 -3.00
N ILE A 25 14.33 -5.45 -2.95
CA ILE A 25 14.79 -4.74 -4.15
C ILE A 25 16.02 -5.42 -4.73
N GLY A 26 16.94 -5.89 -3.87
CA GLY A 26 18.13 -6.63 -4.31
C GLY A 26 17.76 -7.92 -5.03
N ILE A 27 16.99 -8.79 -4.39
CA ILE A 27 16.57 -10.05 -5.02
C ILE A 27 15.68 -9.87 -6.25
N ALA A 28 14.91 -8.78 -6.34
CA ALA A 28 14.17 -8.47 -7.56
C ALA A 28 15.13 -8.18 -8.74
N ALA A 29 16.22 -7.46 -8.49
CA ALA A 29 17.25 -7.25 -9.51
C ALA A 29 17.88 -8.58 -9.98
N ASP A 30 18.22 -9.46 -9.02
CA ASP A 30 18.80 -10.77 -9.32
C ASP A 30 17.84 -11.65 -10.13
N ILE A 31 16.56 -11.71 -9.74
CA ILE A 31 15.52 -12.50 -10.44
C ILE A 31 15.38 -12.07 -11.92
N PHE A 32 15.43 -10.76 -12.21
CA PHE A 32 15.33 -10.28 -13.59
C PHE A 32 16.63 -10.44 -14.39
N ALA A 33 17.75 -10.78 -13.77
CA ALA A 33 19.03 -11.06 -14.43
C ALA A 33 19.28 -12.55 -14.62
N GLU A 34 18.52 -13.42 -13.98
CA GLU A 34 18.79 -14.86 -13.94
C GLU A 34 18.33 -15.55 -15.23
N GLU A 35 19.25 -16.29 -15.84
CA GLU A 35 18.98 -17.15 -16.99
C GLU A 35 18.30 -18.45 -16.55
N ASP A 36 17.45 -19.01 -17.40
CA ASP A 36 16.82 -20.31 -17.17
C ASP A 36 17.86 -21.43 -17.35
N ASP A 37 17.99 -22.33 -16.39
CA ASP A 37 18.86 -23.50 -16.43
C ASP A 37 18.29 -24.70 -17.22
N LEU A 38 17.01 -24.65 -17.60
CA LEU A 38 16.31 -25.72 -18.32
C LEU A 38 16.00 -25.40 -19.78
N ALA A 39 16.02 -24.12 -20.18
CA ALA A 39 15.70 -23.66 -21.52
C ALA A 39 16.29 -22.28 -21.83
N ASP A 40 16.41 -21.91 -23.10
CA ASP A 40 16.88 -20.57 -23.49
C ASP A 40 16.00 -19.45 -22.95
N GLY A 41 16.64 -18.33 -22.52
CA GLY A 41 16.01 -17.10 -22.04
C GLY A 41 15.99 -16.98 -20.51
N ASP A 42 15.32 -15.96 -20.00
CA ASP A 42 15.32 -15.63 -18.59
C ASP A 42 14.30 -16.46 -17.83
N ILE A 43 14.64 -16.95 -16.63
CA ILE A 43 13.77 -17.80 -15.78
C ILE A 43 12.46 -17.09 -15.42
N ILE A 44 12.49 -15.76 -15.24
CA ILE A 44 11.29 -14.98 -14.86
C ILE A 44 10.15 -15.13 -15.90
N ASP A 45 10.48 -15.28 -17.17
CA ASP A 45 9.51 -15.44 -18.25
C ASP A 45 8.90 -16.87 -18.31
N LYS A 46 9.44 -17.79 -17.51
CA LYS A 46 8.97 -19.19 -17.39
C LYS A 46 8.14 -19.41 -16.11
N ILE A 47 8.22 -18.51 -15.15
CA ILE A 47 7.47 -18.63 -13.90
C ILE A 47 6.00 -18.32 -14.15
N VAL A 48 5.12 -19.20 -13.68
CA VAL A 48 3.66 -18.99 -13.76
C VAL A 48 3.25 -17.77 -12.95
N ASP A 49 2.46 -16.88 -13.56
CA ASP A 49 1.91 -15.67 -12.89
C ASP A 49 0.80 -16.03 -11.88
N ALA A 50 1.19 -16.79 -10.85
CA ALA A 50 0.32 -17.19 -9.74
C ALA A 50 1.13 -17.27 -8.45
N ALA A 51 0.71 -16.56 -7.41
CA ALA A 51 1.45 -16.46 -6.15
C ALA A 51 0.68 -17.08 -4.97
N GLY A 52 1.32 -18.04 -4.30
CA GLY A 52 0.81 -18.61 -3.04
C GLY A 52 0.97 -17.66 -1.85
N GLN A 53 0.31 -17.97 -0.74
CA GLN A 53 0.45 -17.24 0.53
C GLN A 53 0.41 -18.20 1.72
N LYS A 54 1.20 -17.90 2.77
CA LYS A 54 1.29 -18.73 3.99
C LYS A 54 0.33 -18.30 5.11
N GLY A 55 -0.45 -17.23 4.91
CA GLY A 55 -1.50 -16.80 5.84
C GLY A 55 -1.18 -15.59 6.70
N THR A 56 0.07 -15.17 6.88
CA THR A 56 0.44 -14.00 7.72
C THR A 56 -0.29 -12.73 7.30
N GLY A 57 -0.32 -12.42 5.98
CA GLY A 57 -1.05 -11.25 5.47
C GLY A 57 -2.55 -11.33 5.72
N ARG A 58 -3.14 -12.53 5.60
CA ARG A 58 -4.55 -12.76 5.94
C ARG A 58 -4.82 -12.53 7.42
N TRP A 59 -3.99 -13.05 8.32
CA TRP A 59 -4.14 -12.81 9.76
C TRP A 59 -4.02 -11.32 10.10
N THR A 60 -3.06 -10.64 9.50
CA THR A 60 -2.90 -9.18 9.67
C THR A 60 -4.16 -8.43 9.25
N SER A 61 -4.77 -8.82 8.11
CA SER A 61 -6.01 -8.21 7.62
C SER A 61 -7.21 -8.49 8.54
N LEU A 62 -7.34 -9.71 9.04
CA LEU A 62 -8.41 -10.09 9.98
C LEU A 62 -8.30 -9.31 11.30
N GLU A 63 -7.09 -9.20 11.85
CA GLU A 63 -6.87 -8.46 13.09
C GLU A 63 -7.11 -6.96 12.92
N ALA A 64 -6.69 -6.39 11.79
CA ALA A 64 -6.96 -4.98 11.49
C ALA A 64 -8.46 -4.67 11.35
N LEU A 65 -9.23 -5.54 10.71
CA LEU A 65 -10.69 -5.41 10.63
C LEU A 65 -11.33 -5.49 12.02
N LYS A 66 -10.90 -6.44 12.86
CA LYS A 66 -11.36 -6.59 14.24
C LYS A 66 -11.09 -5.34 15.08
N LEU A 67 -9.92 -4.75 14.91
CA LEU A 67 -9.48 -3.56 15.64
C LEU A 67 -9.95 -2.23 15.00
N GLY A 68 -10.61 -2.28 13.84
CA GLY A 68 -11.07 -1.08 13.13
C GLY A 68 -9.92 -0.22 12.58
N VAL A 69 -8.86 -0.84 12.07
CA VAL A 69 -7.68 -0.14 11.52
C VAL A 69 -7.61 -0.32 10.00
N ASN A 70 -7.37 0.78 9.29
CA ASN A 70 -7.17 0.74 7.84
C ASN A 70 -5.76 0.26 7.49
N ILE A 71 -5.66 -0.97 6.97
CA ILE A 71 -4.45 -1.55 6.36
C ILE A 71 -4.71 -1.97 4.91
N SER A 72 -5.45 -1.16 4.19
CA SER A 72 -5.94 -1.45 2.83
C SER A 72 -4.85 -1.90 1.86
N MET A 73 -3.62 -1.40 1.98
CA MET A 73 -2.50 -1.82 1.11
C MET A 73 -2.13 -3.29 1.30
N ILE A 74 -2.04 -3.77 2.55
CA ILE A 74 -1.72 -5.17 2.86
C ILE A 74 -2.86 -6.07 2.40
N THR A 75 -4.10 -5.67 2.69
CA THR A 75 -5.29 -6.42 2.26
C THR A 75 -5.38 -6.48 0.73
N ALA A 76 -5.10 -5.39 0.03
CA ALA A 76 -5.03 -5.36 -1.43
C ALA A 76 -3.95 -6.30 -1.99
N ALA A 77 -2.77 -6.34 -1.37
CA ALA A 77 -1.71 -7.27 -1.75
C ALA A 77 -2.11 -8.73 -1.54
N CYS A 78 -2.81 -9.06 -0.43
CA CYS A 78 -3.36 -10.40 -0.19
C CYS A 78 -4.40 -10.77 -1.26
N ASN A 79 -5.33 -9.86 -1.55
CA ASN A 79 -6.37 -10.08 -2.55
C ASN A 79 -5.78 -10.27 -3.96
N THR A 80 -4.73 -9.55 -4.31
CA THR A 80 -4.03 -9.72 -5.60
C THR A 80 -3.46 -11.14 -5.72
N ARG A 81 -2.87 -11.67 -4.64
CA ARG A 81 -2.37 -13.06 -4.63
C ARG A 81 -3.50 -14.08 -4.75
N VAL A 82 -4.66 -13.84 -4.14
CA VAL A 82 -5.86 -14.67 -4.33
C VAL A 82 -6.29 -14.63 -5.78
N SER A 83 -6.44 -13.43 -6.35
CA SER A 83 -6.86 -13.24 -7.75
C SER A 83 -5.86 -13.81 -8.76
N SER A 84 -4.56 -13.84 -8.45
CA SER A 84 -3.56 -14.45 -9.34
C SER A 84 -3.79 -15.95 -9.56
N ASN A 85 -4.45 -16.62 -8.62
CA ASN A 85 -4.79 -18.04 -8.69
C ASN A 85 -6.20 -18.32 -9.24
N ASP A 86 -6.94 -17.29 -9.67
CA ASP A 86 -8.29 -17.47 -10.21
C ASP A 86 -8.24 -18.14 -11.59
N THR A 87 -8.88 -19.30 -11.70
CA THR A 87 -8.93 -20.07 -12.93
C THR A 87 -9.73 -19.40 -14.04
N GLY A 88 -10.59 -18.43 -13.72
CA GLY A 88 -11.37 -17.65 -14.68
C GLY A 88 -10.54 -16.60 -15.45
N ARG A 89 -9.31 -16.28 -15.02
CA ARG A 89 -8.48 -15.23 -15.63
C ARG A 89 -8.25 -15.44 -17.13
N LYS A 90 -7.98 -16.69 -17.55
CA LYS A 90 -7.76 -16.99 -18.97
C LYS A 90 -8.98 -16.71 -19.82
N ALA A 91 -10.15 -17.16 -19.38
CA ALA A 91 -11.41 -16.90 -20.08
C ALA A 91 -11.76 -15.40 -20.09
N ALA A 92 -11.51 -14.69 -18.98
CA ALA A 92 -11.73 -13.26 -18.92
C ALA A 92 -10.86 -12.48 -19.91
N GLN A 93 -9.60 -12.88 -20.13
CA GLN A 93 -8.70 -12.25 -21.11
C GLN A 93 -9.21 -12.37 -22.55
N GLU A 94 -9.97 -13.41 -22.87
CA GLU A 94 -10.51 -13.64 -24.21
C GLU A 94 -11.75 -12.77 -24.51
N VAL A 95 -12.51 -12.36 -23.47
CA VAL A 95 -13.80 -11.69 -23.64
C VAL A 95 -13.82 -10.24 -23.14
N ILE A 96 -12.92 -9.85 -22.24
CA ILE A 96 -12.84 -8.49 -21.73
C ILE A 96 -11.78 -7.71 -22.53
N ALA A 97 -12.22 -6.62 -23.18
CA ALA A 97 -11.33 -5.78 -23.96
C ALA A 97 -10.22 -5.16 -23.10
N ALA A 98 -8.97 -5.33 -23.52
CA ALA A 98 -7.83 -4.67 -22.87
C ALA A 98 -7.63 -3.26 -23.46
N PRO A 99 -7.35 -2.24 -22.62
CA PRO A 99 -6.97 -0.92 -23.11
C PRO A 99 -5.57 -0.95 -23.75
N SER A 100 -5.29 0.05 -24.58
CA SER A 100 -3.94 0.21 -25.14
C SER A 100 -2.96 0.70 -24.07
N VAL A 101 -1.77 0.11 -24.04
CA VAL A 101 -0.70 0.57 -23.14
C VAL A 101 -0.05 1.84 -23.72
N ALA A 102 -0.02 2.92 -22.94
CA ALA A 102 0.60 4.17 -23.35
C ALA A 102 2.12 4.04 -23.51
N ALA A 103 2.66 4.70 -24.54
CA ALA A 103 4.11 4.84 -24.67
C ALA A 103 4.66 5.80 -23.60
N VAL A 104 5.80 5.45 -23.02
CA VAL A 104 6.45 6.23 -21.98
C VAL A 104 7.92 6.48 -22.32
N ASP A 105 8.43 7.61 -21.85
CA ASP A 105 9.86 7.84 -21.72
C ASP A 105 10.38 6.93 -20.59
N LYS A 106 11.31 6.03 -20.90
CA LYS A 106 11.78 5.01 -19.96
C LYS A 106 12.47 5.59 -18.72
N GLU A 107 13.33 6.58 -18.90
CA GLU A 107 14.10 7.16 -17.78
C GLU A 107 13.19 7.91 -16.82
N LYS A 108 12.33 8.76 -17.38
CA LYS A 108 11.36 9.51 -16.60
C LYS A 108 10.34 8.62 -15.92
N PHE A 109 9.88 7.57 -16.60
CA PHE A 109 8.99 6.59 -16.00
C PHE A 109 9.66 5.85 -14.83
N ALA A 110 10.89 5.40 -15.00
CA ALA A 110 11.63 4.70 -13.95
C ALA A 110 11.84 5.59 -12.72
N GLU A 111 12.12 6.89 -12.90
CA GLU A 111 12.28 7.83 -11.79
C GLU A 111 10.95 8.15 -11.10
N ASP A 112 9.87 8.37 -11.86
CA ASP A 112 8.53 8.55 -11.30
C ASP A 112 8.10 7.28 -10.51
N LEU A 113 8.38 6.09 -11.04
CA LEU A 113 8.06 4.82 -10.39
C LEU A 113 8.89 4.59 -9.12
N ARG A 114 10.18 4.94 -9.13
CA ARG A 114 11.04 4.90 -7.95
C ARG A 114 10.47 5.75 -6.82
N THR A 115 10.12 6.98 -7.14
CA THR A 115 9.54 7.93 -6.19
C THR A 115 8.17 7.47 -5.70
N ALA A 116 7.31 6.97 -6.59
CA ALA A 116 6.01 6.41 -6.25
C ALA A 116 6.13 5.21 -5.32
N LEU A 117 7.06 4.29 -5.60
CA LEU A 117 7.31 3.10 -4.78
C LEU A 117 7.79 3.47 -3.37
N TYR A 118 8.71 4.43 -3.26
CA TYR A 118 9.17 4.91 -1.95
C TYR A 118 8.04 5.55 -1.14
N THR A 119 7.23 6.38 -1.78
CA THR A 119 6.07 7.03 -1.18
C THR A 119 5.03 6.00 -0.70
N ALA A 120 4.69 5.03 -1.54
CA ALA A 120 3.78 3.95 -1.19
C ALA A 120 4.33 3.08 -0.04
N LYS A 121 5.65 2.84 0.00
CA LYS A 121 6.31 2.13 1.09
C LYS A 121 6.11 2.84 2.44
N ILE A 122 6.25 4.18 2.49
CA ILE A 122 5.97 4.96 3.70
C ILE A 122 4.52 4.72 4.17
N MET A 123 3.56 4.76 3.26
CA MET A 123 2.14 4.56 3.57
C MET A 123 1.86 3.14 4.09
N ALA A 124 2.49 2.13 3.51
CA ALA A 124 2.34 0.75 3.98
C ALA A 124 2.84 0.58 5.43
N TYR A 125 4.00 1.16 5.76
CA TYR A 125 4.50 1.14 7.14
C TYR A 125 3.64 2.00 8.07
N ALA A 126 3.14 3.14 7.64
CA ALA A 126 2.21 3.95 8.42
C ALA A 126 0.95 3.17 8.81
N GLN A 127 0.40 2.38 7.89
CA GLN A 127 -0.74 1.49 8.17
C GLN A 127 -0.38 0.41 9.21
N VAL A 128 0.79 -0.24 9.07
CA VAL A 128 1.24 -1.29 10.00
C VAL A 128 1.47 -0.71 11.40
N PHE A 129 2.16 0.42 11.52
CA PHE A 129 2.42 1.03 12.83
C PHE A 129 1.15 1.59 13.48
N SER A 130 0.15 2.01 12.67
CA SER A 130 -1.19 2.33 13.18
C SER A 130 -1.89 1.09 13.76
N LEU A 131 -1.71 -0.08 13.13
CA LEU A 131 -2.22 -1.35 13.65
C LEU A 131 -1.53 -1.74 14.95
N TYR A 132 -0.19 -1.65 15.04
CA TYR A 132 0.55 -1.91 16.27
C TYR A 132 0.09 -1.02 17.40
N ARG A 133 -0.10 0.27 17.15
CA ARG A 133 -0.60 1.21 18.16
C ARG A 133 -1.98 0.81 18.65
N LYS A 134 -2.90 0.53 17.76
CA LYS A 134 -4.26 0.13 18.14
C LYS A 134 -4.28 -1.21 18.90
N ALA A 135 -3.47 -2.18 18.49
CA ALA A 135 -3.33 -3.44 19.20
C ALA A 135 -2.71 -3.25 20.58
N SER A 136 -1.69 -2.38 20.69
CA SER A 136 -1.09 -2.05 21.98
C SER A 136 -2.11 -1.45 22.96
N GLU A 137 -2.95 -0.53 22.48
CA GLU A 137 -4.04 0.07 23.26
C GLU A 137 -5.08 -0.98 23.67
N GLU A 138 -5.54 -1.80 22.75
CA GLU A 138 -6.63 -2.78 22.97
C GLU A 138 -6.22 -3.93 23.88
N TYR A 139 -4.97 -4.41 23.75
CA TYR A 139 -4.48 -5.57 24.48
C TYR A 139 -3.60 -5.21 25.69
N GLY A 140 -3.38 -3.92 25.96
CA GLY A 140 -2.55 -3.47 27.05
C GLY A 140 -1.07 -3.84 26.92
N TRP A 141 -0.53 -3.83 25.68
CA TRP A 141 0.85 -4.26 25.40
C TRP A 141 1.76 -3.07 25.47
N ASP A 142 2.14 -2.37 26.09
CA ASP A 142 3.11 -1.25 26.12
C ASP A 142 4.24 -1.40 25.06
N LEU A 143 3.88 -1.34 23.76
CA LEU A 143 4.80 -1.63 22.66
C LEU A 143 5.79 -0.48 22.42
N ASN A 144 7.07 -0.81 22.37
CA ASN A 144 8.12 0.12 21.89
C ASN A 144 8.24 0.02 20.36
N TYR A 145 7.64 0.97 19.63
CA TYR A 145 7.57 0.94 18.17
C TYR A 145 8.95 1.11 17.49
N GLY A 146 9.85 1.91 18.09
CA GLY A 146 11.21 2.05 17.60
C GLY A 146 12.00 0.75 17.71
N ALA A 147 11.86 0.04 18.83
CA ALA A 147 12.46 -1.28 19.04
C ALA A 147 11.88 -2.30 18.05
N ILE A 148 10.57 -2.31 17.81
CA ILE A 148 9.93 -3.18 16.81
C ILE A 148 10.52 -2.93 15.41
N ALA A 149 10.65 -1.67 14.99
CA ALA A 149 11.27 -1.34 13.71
C ALA A 149 12.71 -1.86 13.63
N SER A 150 13.46 -1.80 14.72
CA SER A 150 14.85 -2.25 14.79
C SER A 150 15.02 -3.76 14.60
N ILE A 151 14.04 -4.57 15.04
CA ILE A 151 14.07 -6.05 14.88
C ILE A 151 14.11 -6.43 13.38
N PHE A 152 13.44 -5.67 12.52
CA PHE A 152 13.36 -5.98 11.10
C PHE A 152 14.56 -5.50 10.27
N ARG A 153 15.59 -4.89 10.89
CA ARG A 153 16.75 -4.34 10.18
C ARG A 153 17.74 -5.40 9.66
N ALA A 154 17.72 -6.60 10.21
CA ALA A 154 18.59 -7.70 9.81
C ALA A 154 17.90 -9.06 9.97
N GLY A 155 18.29 -10.04 9.15
CA GLY A 155 17.76 -11.42 9.24
C GLY A 155 16.27 -11.55 8.86
N CYS A 156 15.72 -10.58 8.15
CA CYS A 156 14.31 -10.53 7.77
C CYS A 156 14.15 -10.16 6.30
N ILE A 157 13.16 -10.76 5.63
CA ILE A 157 12.87 -10.47 4.21
C ILE A 157 12.41 -9.03 3.95
N ILE A 158 11.91 -8.31 4.96
CA ILE A 158 11.56 -6.89 4.86
C ILE A 158 12.71 -5.96 5.28
N GLN A 159 13.90 -6.49 5.50
CA GLN A 159 15.10 -5.71 5.82
C GLN A 159 15.32 -4.57 4.82
N ALA A 160 15.47 -3.34 5.32
CA ALA A 160 15.63 -2.13 4.52
C ALA A 160 16.29 -1.02 5.34
N VAL A 161 17.05 -0.13 4.68
CA VAL A 161 17.62 1.07 5.32
C VAL A 161 16.55 2.02 5.85
N PHE A 162 15.39 2.01 5.24
CA PHE A 162 14.20 2.74 5.65
C PHE A 162 13.79 2.51 7.11
N LEU A 163 14.00 1.32 7.65
CA LEU A 163 13.64 0.96 9.03
C LEU A 163 14.40 1.76 10.08
N ASN A 164 15.63 2.23 9.78
CA ASN A 164 16.36 3.12 10.66
C ASN A 164 15.59 4.44 10.88
N LYS A 165 14.99 4.97 9.81
CA LYS A 165 14.20 6.21 9.91
C LYS A 165 12.93 6.04 10.72
N ILE A 166 12.31 4.86 10.70
CA ILE A 166 11.17 4.55 11.57
C ILE A 166 11.62 4.49 13.04
N THR A 167 12.74 3.83 13.32
CA THR A 167 13.32 3.79 14.66
C THR A 167 13.58 5.20 15.18
N GLU A 168 14.31 6.04 14.44
CA GLU A 168 14.61 7.43 14.78
C GLU A 168 13.34 8.25 15.05
N ALA A 169 12.30 8.10 14.22
CA ALA A 169 11.04 8.82 14.35
C ALA A 169 10.30 8.48 15.66
N TYR A 170 10.23 7.20 16.04
CA TYR A 170 9.58 6.78 17.27
C TYR A 170 10.44 6.99 18.52
N GLU A 171 11.77 7.00 18.42
CA GLU A 171 12.66 7.43 19.51
C GLU A 171 12.46 8.93 19.81
N LYS A 172 12.31 9.76 18.76
CA LYS A 172 12.04 11.20 18.88
C LYS A 172 10.63 11.49 19.42
N ASN A 173 9.63 10.71 19.01
CA ASN A 173 8.23 10.87 19.42
C ASN A 173 7.52 9.51 19.60
N PRO A 174 7.66 8.87 20.79
CA PRO A 174 7.04 7.59 21.08
C PRO A 174 5.50 7.59 21.00
N SER A 175 4.87 8.75 21.23
CA SER A 175 3.41 8.91 21.21
C SER A 175 2.83 9.32 19.85
N MET A 176 3.64 9.32 18.81
CA MET A 176 3.24 9.70 17.45
C MET A 176 2.05 8.88 16.95
N LYS A 177 0.96 9.56 16.56
CA LYS A 177 -0.29 8.93 16.16
C LYS A 177 -0.23 8.25 14.80
N ASN A 178 0.62 8.75 13.91
CA ASN A 178 0.81 8.21 12.56
C ASN A 178 2.22 8.53 12.07
N LEU A 179 2.89 7.55 11.48
CA LEU A 179 4.26 7.69 10.98
C LEU A 179 4.41 8.83 9.95
N VAL A 180 3.36 9.11 9.18
CA VAL A 180 3.35 10.20 8.18
C VAL A 180 3.50 11.59 8.83
N PHE A 181 3.25 11.72 10.12
CA PHE A 181 3.39 13.02 10.84
C PHE A 181 4.81 13.31 11.30
N ASP A 182 5.74 12.36 11.20
CA ASP A 182 7.17 12.65 11.35
C ASP A 182 7.65 13.55 10.21
N GLU A 183 8.49 14.52 10.51
CA GLU A 183 8.95 15.54 9.57
C GLU A 183 9.64 14.95 8.33
N PHE A 184 10.49 13.93 8.53
CA PHE A 184 11.18 13.25 7.43
C PHE A 184 10.17 12.56 6.51
N PHE A 185 9.25 11.77 7.07
CA PHE A 185 8.28 11.03 6.29
C PHE A 185 7.25 11.96 5.62
N LEU A 186 6.80 13.00 6.32
CA LEU A 186 5.88 14.00 5.77
C LEU A 186 6.48 14.70 4.55
N SER A 187 7.74 15.12 4.64
CA SER A 187 8.45 15.74 3.52
C SER A 187 8.52 14.80 2.31
N ARG A 188 8.84 13.52 2.53
CA ARG A 188 8.92 12.51 1.47
C ARG A 188 7.56 12.18 0.85
N VAL A 189 6.52 12.10 1.64
CA VAL A 189 5.16 11.91 1.15
C VAL A 189 4.74 13.09 0.28
N ASN A 190 4.89 14.32 0.77
CA ASN A 190 4.51 15.52 0.03
C ASN A 190 5.24 15.65 -1.31
N SER A 191 6.53 15.36 -1.34
CA SER A 191 7.31 15.41 -2.59
C SER A 191 6.98 14.29 -3.57
N GLY A 192 6.53 13.13 -3.08
CA GLY A 192 6.31 11.93 -3.89
C GLY A 192 4.88 11.69 -4.36
N LEU A 193 3.88 12.39 -3.77
CA LEU A 193 2.46 12.22 -4.15
C LEU A 193 2.19 12.48 -5.63
N GLY A 194 2.87 13.45 -6.23
CA GLY A 194 2.73 13.76 -7.65
C GLY A 194 3.12 12.58 -8.55
N SER A 195 4.27 11.97 -8.29
CA SER A 195 4.74 10.78 -9.00
C SER A 195 3.83 9.57 -8.76
N LEU A 196 3.36 9.37 -7.52
CA LEU A 196 2.43 8.28 -7.19
C LEU A 196 1.12 8.41 -7.99
N ARG A 197 0.50 9.61 -8.01
CA ARG A 197 -0.71 9.87 -8.80
C ARG A 197 -0.50 9.63 -10.29
N LYS A 198 0.63 10.08 -10.81
CA LYS A 198 0.98 9.91 -12.22
C LYS A 198 1.14 8.44 -12.61
N ILE A 199 1.86 7.65 -11.81
CA ILE A 199 2.05 6.22 -12.05
C ILE A 199 0.71 5.46 -11.95
N ILE A 200 -0.12 5.76 -10.94
CA ILE A 200 -1.46 5.16 -10.81
C ILE A 200 -2.33 5.51 -12.02
N SER A 201 -2.39 6.78 -12.42
CA SER A 201 -3.18 7.19 -13.58
C SER A 201 -2.75 6.48 -14.85
N LEU A 202 -1.45 6.39 -15.09
CA LEU A 202 -0.90 5.67 -16.24
C LEU A 202 -1.26 4.18 -16.21
N ALA A 203 -1.11 3.53 -15.07
CA ALA A 203 -1.43 2.12 -14.90
C ALA A 203 -2.92 1.85 -15.13
N VAL A 204 -3.81 2.65 -14.54
CA VAL A 204 -5.27 2.50 -14.69
C VAL A 204 -5.68 2.69 -16.15
N LEU A 205 -5.19 3.73 -16.82
CA LEU A 205 -5.49 3.99 -18.24
C LEU A 205 -4.94 2.89 -19.16
N SER A 206 -3.88 2.20 -18.75
CA SER A 206 -3.27 1.09 -19.48
C SER A 206 -3.82 -0.29 -19.09
N GLY A 207 -4.81 -0.36 -18.18
CA GLY A 207 -5.36 -1.63 -17.69
C GLY A 207 -4.39 -2.47 -16.84
N ILE A 208 -3.36 -1.83 -16.28
CA ILE A 208 -2.36 -2.50 -15.43
C ILE A 208 -2.80 -2.40 -13.97
N PRO A 209 -3.09 -3.52 -13.29
CA PRO A 209 -3.55 -3.49 -11.91
C PRO A 209 -2.40 -3.12 -10.96
N VAL A 210 -2.60 -2.06 -10.16
CA VAL A 210 -1.66 -1.60 -9.13
C VAL A 210 -2.38 -1.36 -7.79
N PRO A 211 -3.12 -2.36 -7.28
CA PRO A 211 -4.05 -2.16 -6.17
C PRO A 211 -3.39 -1.66 -4.88
N ALA A 212 -2.18 -2.08 -4.56
CA ALA A 212 -1.46 -1.57 -3.39
C ALA A 212 -1.14 -0.07 -3.51
N PHE A 213 -0.75 0.42 -4.69
CA PHE A 213 -0.51 1.85 -4.92
C PHE A 213 -1.79 2.67 -4.80
N VAL A 214 -2.89 2.20 -5.42
CA VAL A 214 -4.20 2.86 -5.33
C VAL A 214 -4.64 2.97 -3.87
N ASN A 215 -4.59 1.88 -3.12
CA ASN A 215 -4.96 1.88 -1.70
C ASN A 215 -4.03 2.73 -0.82
N GLY A 216 -2.76 2.86 -1.19
CA GLY A 216 -1.82 3.78 -0.52
C GLY A 216 -2.20 5.23 -0.75
N LEU A 217 -2.51 5.60 -1.99
CA LEU A 217 -2.96 6.95 -2.34
C LEU A 217 -4.28 7.30 -1.64
N GLU A 218 -5.27 6.39 -1.70
CA GLU A 218 -6.55 6.55 -1.02
C GLU A 218 -6.39 6.72 0.50
N TYR A 219 -5.48 5.96 1.11
CA TYR A 219 -5.18 6.11 2.55
C TYR A 219 -4.76 7.53 2.91
N ILE A 220 -3.86 8.14 2.14
CA ILE A 220 -3.41 9.52 2.38
C ILE A 220 -4.51 10.54 2.05
N ASP A 221 -5.26 10.32 0.97
CA ASP A 221 -6.35 11.20 0.59
C ASP A 221 -7.48 11.19 1.62
N LEU A 222 -7.83 10.02 2.17
CA LEU A 222 -8.79 9.89 3.27
C LEU A 222 -8.27 10.58 4.55
N LEU A 223 -6.97 10.39 4.89
CA LEU A 223 -6.37 10.97 6.08
C LEU A 223 -6.37 12.52 6.07
N ARG A 224 -6.14 13.13 4.90
CA ARG A 224 -6.05 14.59 4.75
C ARG A 224 -7.37 15.27 4.39
N SER A 225 -8.37 14.50 3.95
CA SER A 225 -9.63 15.09 3.45
C SER A 225 -10.49 15.63 4.60
N PRO A 226 -11.00 16.86 4.47
CA PRO A 226 -11.90 17.44 5.46
C PRO A 226 -13.29 16.77 5.45
N SER A 227 -13.65 16.07 4.37
CA SER A 227 -14.89 15.33 4.23
C SER A 227 -14.67 14.11 3.34
N VAL A 228 -15.22 12.97 3.75
CA VAL A 228 -15.13 11.68 3.05
C VAL A 228 -16.52 11.09 2.74
N GLY A 229 -17.58 11.90 2.84
CA GLY A 229 -18.94 11.47 2.60
C GLY A 229 -19.55 10.63 3.74
N ALA A 230 -18.86 10.47 4.86
CA ALA A 230 -19.35 9.69 5.99
C ALA A 230 -20.59 10.30 6.66
N ASN A 231 -20.81 11.60 6.50
CA ASN A 231 -22.02 12.29 6.94
C ASN A 231 -23.28 11.76 6.25
N LEU A 232 -23.23 11.51 4.94
CA LEU A 232 -24.34 10.90 4.21
C LEU A 232 -24.58 9.46 4.69
N ILE A 233 -23.53 8.67 4.86
CA ILE A 233 -23.64 7.29 5.37
C ILE A 233 -24.31 7.29 6.75
N GLN A 234 -23.88 8.19 7.65
CA GLN A 234 -24.46 8.29 8.98
C GLN A 234 -25.92 8.80 8.94
N GLY A 235 -26.24 9.73 8.03
CA GLY A 235 -27.62 10.17 7.78
C GLY A 235 -28.51 9.03 7.30
N LEU A 236 -28.03 8.20 6.35
CA LEU A 236 -28.75 7.01 5.88
C LEU A 236 -29.03 6.03 7.04
N ARG A 237 -28.01 5.78 7.90
CA ARG A 237 -28.17 4.91 9.07
C ARG A 237 -29.21 5.45 10.05
N ASP A 238 -29.24 6.75 10.25
CA ASP A 238 -30.24 7.38 11.10
C ASP A 238 -31.65 7.31 10.48
N TYR A 239 -31.74 7.52 9.16
CA TYR A 239 -32.99 7.47 8.42
C TYR A 239 -33.68 6.10 8.51
N PHE A 240 -32.96 5.01 8.25
CA PHE A 240 -33.58 3.68 8.20
C PHE A 240 -33.56 2.92 9.55
N GLY A 241 -32.80 3.37 10.54
CA GLY A 241 -32.62 2.60 11.77
C GLY A 241 -32.44 3.43 13.04
N ALA A 242 -32.66 4.74 12.99
CA ALA A 242 -32.50 5.66 14.14
C ALA A 242 -31.13 5.47 14.88
N HIS A 243 -30.06 5.23 14.09
CA HIS A 243 -28.74 4.98 14.66
C HIS A 243 -28.06 6.22 15.22
N THR A 244 -28.74 7.35 15.19
CA THR A 244 -28.28 8.66 15.66
C THR A 244 -27.05 9.20 14.92
N PHE A 245 -26.75 10.46 15.07
CA PHE A 245 -25.57 11.12 14.56
C PHE A 245 -25.09 12.22 15.51
N LYS A 246 -23.83 12.56 15.42
CA LYS A 246 -23.25 13.74 16.09
C LYS A 246 -23.37 14.95 15.16
N ARG A 247 -23.64 16.11 15.75
CA ARG A 247 -23.66 17.38 15.01
C ARG A 247 -22.31 18.09 15.15
N ILE A 248 -22.01 18.99 14.20
CA ILE A 248 -20.82 19.85 14.26
C ILE A 248 -21.05 21.11 15.11
N ASP A 249 -22.30 21.47 15.35
CA ASP A 249 -22.74 22.72 16.01
C ASP A 249 -23.33 22.49 17.41
N LYS A 250 -23.50 21.23 17.84
CA LYS A 250 -24.06 20.88 19.16
C LYS A 250 -23.46 19.56 19.65
N GLU A 251 -23.18 19.48 20.95
CA GLU A 251 -22.76 18.24 21.60
C GLU A 251 -23.93 17.27 21.79
N GLY A 252 -23.62 15.96 21.80
CA GLY A 252 -24.59 14.90 22.02
C GLY A 252 -24.82 14.03 20.80
N SER A 253 -25.78 13.11 20.92
CA SER A 253 -26.26 12.24 19.84
C SER A 253 -27.69 12.62 19.51
N PHE A 254 -27.97 12.73 18.22
CA PHE A 254 -29.26 13.24 17.72
C PHE A 254 -29.86 12.20 16.77
N HIS A 255 -31.19 12.10 16.81
CA HIS A 255 -32.00 11.49 15.78
C HIS A 255 -32.84 12.57 15.11
N HIS A 256 -33.07 12.48 13.81
CA HIS A 256 -33.95 13.39 13.05
C HIS A 256 -35.20 12.64 12.60
N ASP A 257 -36.35 13.28 12.77
CA ASP A 257 -37.61 12.77 12.24
C ASP A 257 -37.68 13.06 10.73
N TRP A 258 -37.15 12.10 9.94
CA TRP A 258 -37.04 12.24 8.49
C TRP A 258 -38.39 12.19 7.81
N LYS A 259 -38.76 13.24 7.10
CA LYS A 259 -39.97 13.25 6.30
C LYS A 259 -39.75 12.42 5.03
N GLN A 260 -40.62 11.45 4.80
CA GLN A 260 -40.64 10.70 3.54
C GLN A 260 -41.28 11.59 2.47
N HIS A 261 -40.59 11.84 1.38
CA HIS A 261 -41.02 12.66 0.24
C HIS A 261 -41.33 11.77 -0.98
N TYR A 262 -42.08 10.67 -0.79
CA TYR A 262 -42.53 9.80 -1.87
C TYR A 262 -43.95 10.08 -2.27
#